data_7f8e383fc24c41012b8739a429e366f9
#
_entry.id   7f8e383fc24c41012b8739a429e366f9
#
_cell.length_a   1.000
_cell.length_b   1.000
_cell.length_c   1.000
_cell.angle_alpha   90.00
_cell.angle_beta   90.00
_cell.angle_gamma   90.00
#
_symmetry.space_group_name_H-M   'P 1'
#
loop_
_entity.id
_entity.type
_entity.pdbx_description
1 polymer ?
#
loop_
_entity_poly.entity_id
_entity_poly.type
_entity_poly.pdbx_seq_one_letter_code
_entity_poly.pdbx_strand_id
1 'polypeptide(L)'
;MKYYAAFALLLVACQPDQPAATTKPATAAPSNAAEPSARPPADTLHVADSLGHPAGVLRLRPSTKAAFDQLRAADPLPQRPAEREEAAVASGQKAPANLDAPLPADGRVQRRGETLVFRPAQGPAVTLRPVPSSPDGPEGNDIGYAYWGSLPAAHQWVVDVTTDEGPAVLLLDQRTGRRTDLLGAPALSPDGRYLLSVCEDVASGGTPTEMSLYRVDGPIPQLVWNRALGDWGPRYARWRDARHVVLALAHAAPSGDVAEGAGLPLTYAELELPATR
;
A
#
# COMPACT_ATOMS: atom_id res chain seq x y z
N MET A 1 -16.49 -39.58 36.67
CA MET A 1 -16.01 -40.94 36.95
C MET A 1 -14.72 -41.22 36.20
N LYS A 2 -13.64 -41.57 36.99
CA LYS A 2 -12.40 -42.31 36.66
C LYS A 2 -11.47 -41.63 35.61
N TYR A 3 -10.39 -40.96 35.98
CA TYR A 3 -9.05 -41.37 36.49
C TYR A 3 -8.36 -42.42 35.60
N TYR A 4 -7.15 -42.06 35.13
CA TYR A 4 -5.85 -42.73 35.13
C TYR A 4 -4.83 -41.74 34.55
N ALA A 5 -3.93 -41.16 35.17
CA ALA A 5 -2.76 -41.40 36.00
C ALA A 5 -1.64 -42.18 35.30
N ALA A 6 -0.55 -41.42 35.10
CA ALA A 6 0.90 -41.69 35.26
C ALA A 6 1.57 -42.79 34.41
N PHE A 7 2.73 -42.50 33.84
CA PHE A 7 4.03 -42.90 34.46
C PHE A 7 5.20 -42.27 33.68
N ALA A 8 6.05 -41.58 34.39
CA ALA A 8 7.36 -41.11 33.99
C ALA A 8 8.38 -42.25 34.03
N LEU A 9 9.26 -42.33 33.05
CA LEU A 9 10.51 -43.10 33.17
C LEU A 9 11.68 -42.20 32.79
N LEU A 10 12.44 -41.81 33.80
CA LEU A 10 13.78 -41.23 33.73
C LEU A 10 14.78 -42.32 33.29
N LEU A 11 15.47 -42.08 32.20
CA LEU A 11 16.72 -42.81 31.91
C LEU A 11 17.86 -41.78 31.93
N VAL A 12 18.66 -41.87 32.97
CA VAL A 12 19.95 -41.22 33.13
C VAL A 12 20.97 -42.07 32.37
N ALA A 13 21.55 -41.50 31.32
CA ALA A 13 22.72 -42.08 30.67
C ALA A 13 23.94 -41.21 30.96
N CYS A 14 24.85 -41.78 31.74
CA CYS A 14 26.21 -41.24 31.98
C CYS A 14 27.00 -41.24 30.66
N GLN A 15 27.51 -40.06 30.26
CA GLN A 15 28.57 -39.97 29.27
C GLN A 15 29.91 -39.69 29.96
N PRO A 16 31.00 -40.34 29.50
CA PRO A 16 32.33 -40.12 30.07
C PRO A 16 32.98 -38.83 29.54
N ASP A 17 33.77 -38.21 30.40
CA ASP A 17 34.56 -37.02 30.19
C ASP A 17 35.46 -37.11 28.97
N GLN A 18 35.34 -36.16 28.05
CA GLN A 18 36.38 -35.88 27.02
C GLN A 18 37.21 -34.66 27.45
N PRO A 19 38.55 -34.74 27.29
CA PRO A 19 39.43 -33.65 27.71
C PRO A 19 39.30 -32.45 26.78
N ALA A 20 39.29 -31.26 27.39
CA ALA A 20 39.20 -29.95 26.76
C ALA A 20 40.35 -29.70 25.78
N ALA A 21 40.03 -29.58 24.51
CA ALA A 21 40.92 -29.01 23.49
C ALA A 21 40.87 -27.49 23.56
N THR A 22 42.01 -26.89 23.86
CA THR A 22 42.25 -25.46 23.90
C THR A 22 42.21 -24.91 22.48
N THR A 23 41.07 -24.34 22.07
CA THR A 23 40.96 -23.62 20.78
C THR A 23 41.31 -22.16 20.98
N LYS A 24 42.38 -21.75 20.31
CA LYS A 24 42.85 -20.39 20.11
C LYS A 24 41.73 -19.53 19.55
N PRO A 25 41.48 -18.29 20.06
CA PRO A 25 40.44 -17.43 19.49
C PRO A 25 40.82 -17.02 18.06
N ALA A 26 40.02 -17.49 17.09
CA ALA A 26 40.08 -16.99 15.73
C ALA A 26 39.45 -15.58 15.72
N THR A 27 40.27 -14.60 15.33
CA THR A 27 39.85 -13.24 15.04
C THR A 27 38.76 -13.29 13.94
N ALA A 28 37.50 -13.03 14.31
CA ALA A 28 36.44 -12.92 13.36
C ALA A 28 36.69 -11.68 12.46
N ALA A 29 36.94 -11.95 11.19
CA ALA A 29 36.92 -10.93 10.15
C ALA A 29 35.51 -10.33 10.10
N PRO A 30 35.35 -9.00 9.85
CA PRO A 30 34.03 -8.43 9.67
C PRO A 30 33.37 -9.08 8.45
N SER A 31 32.31 -9.81 8.70
CA SER A 31 31.41 -10.31 7.65
C SER A 31 30.75 -9.09 7.02
N ASN A 32 31.27 -8.63 5.89
CA ASN A 32 30.49 -7.81 4.97
C ASN A 32 29.36 -8.69 4.44
N ALA A 33 28.27 -8.75 5.18
CA ALA A 33 27.00 -9.19 4.62
C ALA A 33 26.67 -8.17 3.53
N ALA A 34 26.93 -8.53 2.28
CA ALA A 34 26.44 -7.81 1.12
C ALA A 34 24.91 -7.75 1.29
N GLU A 35 24.37 -6.55 1.43
CA GLU A 35 22.93 -6.34 1.30
C GLU A 35 22.47 -7.04 0.02
N PRO A 36 21.37 -7.82 0.06
CA PRO A 36 20.84 -8.45 -1.14
C PRO A 36 20.53 -7.31 -2.13
N SER A 37 21.36 -7.18 -3.14
CA SER A 37 21.18 -6.23 -4.24
C SER A 37 19.96 -6.72 -5.03
N ALA A 38 18.77 -6.31 -4.62
CA ALA A 38 17.57 -6.49 -5.41
C ALA A 38 17.84 -5.86 -6.78
N ARG A 39 17.83 -6.67 -7.81
CA ARG A 39 18.10 -6.22 -9.18
C ARG A 39 17.02 -5.19 -9.53
N PRO A 40 17.39 -3.99 -10.00
CA PRO A 40 16.38 -3.02 -10.43
C PRO A 40 15.49 -3.68 -11.49
N PRO A 41 14.18 -3.34 -11.49
CA PRO A 41 13.28 -3.84 -12.53
C PRO A 41 13.80 -3.48 -13.92
N ALA A 42 13.33 -4.20 -14.93
CA ALA A 42 13.71 -3.92 -16.33
C ALA A 42 13.58 -2.43 -16.63
N ASP A 43 14.53 -1.87 -17.38
CA ASP A 43 14.62 -0.44 -17.68
C ASP A 43 13.36 0.12 -18.39
N THR A 44 12.49 -0.76 -18.87
CA THR A 44 11.27 -0.41 -19.62
C THR A 44 10.09 -1.29 -19.22
N LEU A 45 8.89 -0.67 -19.14
CA LEU A 45 7.62 -1.34 -18.93
C LEU A 45 6.68 -1.04 -20.11
N HIS A 46 6.14 -2.08 -20.72
CA HIS A 46 5.06 -1.94 -21.70
C HIS A 46 3.74 -1.78 -20.97
N VAL A 47 2.95 -0.80 -21.34
CA VAL A 47 1.63 -0.52 -20.77
C VAL A 47 0.54 -0.68 -21.81
N ALA A 48 -0.67 -1.03 -21.37
CA ALA A 48 -1.82 -1.21 -22.20
C ALA A 48 -2.98 -0.30 -21.76
N ASP A 49 -3.85 0.08 -22.71
CA ASP A 49 -5.09 0.79 -22.41
C ASP A 49 -6.16 -0.16 -21.80
N SER A 50 -7.33 0.37 -21.52
CA SER A 50 -8.45 -0.40 -20.92
C SER A 50 -8.99 -1.52 -21.83
N LEU A 51 -8.61 -1.54 -23.10
CA LEU A 51 -8.97 -2.55 -24.08
C LEU A 51 -7.83 -3.55 -24.34
N GLY A 52 -6.70 -3.40 -23.64
CA GLY A 52 -5.52 -4.22 -23.81
C GLY A 52 -4.63 -3.84 -25.00
N HIS A 53 -4.90 -2.73 -25.67
CA HIS A 53 -4.04 -2.26 -26.76
C HIS A 53 -2.76 -1.62 -26.20
N PRO A 54 -1.61 -1.73 -26.89
CA PRO A 54 -0.38 -1.07 -26.49
C PRO A 54 -0.57 0.44 -26.34
N ALA A 55 -0.42 0.95 -25.10
CA ALA A 55 -0.56 2.38 -24.78
C ALA A 55 0.80 3.10 -24.71
N GLY A 56 1.90 2.35 -24.66
CA GLY A 56 3.23 2.93 -24.67
C GLY A 56 4.28 2.10 -23.95
N VAL A 57 5.45 2.70 -23.82
CA VAL A 57 6.59 2.14 -23.09
C VAL A 57 7.06 3.18 -22.08
N LEU A 58 7.05 2.80 -20.82
CA LEU A 58 7.53 3.61 -19.71
C LEU A 58 9.01 3.30 -19.48
N ARG A 59 9.78 4.30 -19.07
CA ARG A 59 11.18 4.13 -18.69
C ARG A 59 11.32 4.18 -17.19
N LEU A 60 12.02 3.19 -16.63
CA LEU A 60 12.41 3.14 -15.24
C LEU A 60 13.91 3.42 -15.12
N ARG A 61 14.28 4.30 -14.20
CA ARG A 61 15.68 4.61 -13.88
C ARG A 61 15.90 4.41 -12.38
N PRO A 62 17.05 3.93 -11.95
CA PRO A 62 17.36 3.85 -10.52
C PRO A 62 17.20 5.23 -9.85
N SER A 63 16.65 5.23 -8.65
CA SER A 63 16.50 6.43 -7.82
C SER A 63 16.94 6.12 -6.38
N THR A 64 16.78 7.06 -5.46
CA THR A 64 17.23 6.94 -4.08
C THR A 64 16.11 7.26 -3.09
N LYS A 65 16.24 6.71 -1.86
CA LYS A 65 15.37 7.08 -0.74
C LYS A 65 15.35 8.59 -0.50
N ALA A 66 16.52 9.23 -0.56
CA ALA A 66 16.64 10.68 -0.35
C ALA A 66 15.84 11.48 -1.38
N ALA A 67 15.89 11.09 -2.67
CA ALA A 67 15.09 11.72 -3.72
C ALA A 67 13.60 11.54 -3.50
N PHE A 68 13.18 10.36 -3.04
CA PHE A 68 11.78 10.08 -2.70
C PHE A 68 11.31 10.89 -1.50
N ASP A 69 12.11 10.95 -0.43
CA ASP A 69 11.75 11.66 0.81
C ASP A 69 11.63 13.17 0.61
N GLN A 70 12.45 13.77 -0.25
CA GLN A 70 12.38 15.19 -0.60
C GLN A 70 11.01 15.59 -1.21
N LEU A 71 10.32 14.66 -1.84
CA LEU A 71 9.00 14.91 -2.47
C LEU A 71 7.85 14.81 -1.48
N ARG A 72 8.08 14.35 -0.25
CA ARG A 72 7.02 14.14 0.76
C ARG A 72 6.23 15.41 1.10
N ALA A 73 6.88 16.56 1.12
CA ALA A 73 6.23 17.83 1.46
C ALA A 73 5.21 18.29 0.40
N ALA A 74 5.31 17.79 -0.82
CA ALA A 74 4.40 18.11 -1.91
C ALA A 74 3.21 17.13 -2.02
N ASP A 75 3.19 16.07 -1.21
CA ASP A 75 2.10 15.10 -1.20
C ASP A 75 0.85 15.72 -0.58
N PRO A 76 -0.27 15.84 -1.33
CA PRO A 76 -1.49 16.46 -0.82
C PRO A 76 -2.25 15.57 0.18
N LEU A 77 -1.94 14.29 0.24
CA LEU A 77 -2.59 13.34 1.15
C LEU A 77 -1.71 13.06 2.38
N PRO A 78 -2.30 12.99 3.58
CA PRO A 78 -1.59 12.53 4.76
C PRO A 78 -1.25 11.03 4.64
N GLN A 79 -0.58 10.48 5.65
CA GLN A 79 -0.37 9.04 5.74
C GLN A 79 -1.71 8.30 5.67
N ARG A 80 -1.75 7.20 4.92
CA ARG A 80 -2.95 6.41 4.70
C ARG A 80 -3.56 5.94 6.02
N PRO A 81 -4.90 5.97 6.18
CA PRO A 81 -5.58 5.48 7.39
C PRO A 81 -5.17 4.07 7.80
N ALA A 82 -5.18 3.10 6.89
CA ALA A 82 -4.77 1.73 7.15
C ALA A 82 -3.31 1.63 7.64
N GLU A 83 -2.38 2.37 7.05
CA GLU A 83 -0.98 2.38 7.50
C GLU A 83 -0.79 2.96 8.90
N ARG A 84 -1.63 3.94 9.29
CA ARG A 84 -1.60 4.50 10.64
C ARG A 84 -2.10 3.48 11.66
N GLU A 85 -3.10 2.68 11.30
CA GLU A 85 -3.61 1.59 12.11
C GLU A 85 -2.54 0.50 12.29
N GLU A 86 -1.96 0.03 11.20
CA GLU A 86 -0.87 -0.95 11.21
C GLU A 86 0.31 -0.49 12.07
N ALA A 87 0.74 0.76 11.92
CA ALA A 87 1.83 1.34 12.69
C ALA A 87 1.51 1.41 14.19
N ALA A 88 0.27 1.71 14.56
CA ALA A 88 -0.18 1.71 15.95
C ALA A 88 -0.12 0.29 16.54
N VAL A 89 -0.67 -0.70 15.82
CA VAL A 89 -0.65 -2.10 16.23
C VAL A 89 0.79 -2.63 16.36
N ALA A 90 1.64 -2.37 15.37
CA ALA A 90 3.04 -2.77 15.37
C ALA A 90 3.84 -2.16 16.53
N SER A 91 3.47 -0.97 17.01
CA SER A 91 4.08 -0.32 18.18
C SER A 91 3.46 -0.75 19.52
N GLY A 92 2.54 -1.72 19.51
CA GLY A 92 1.82 -2.18 20.70
C GLY A 92 0.77 -1.17 21.22
N GLN A 93 0.42 -0.19 20.43
CA GLN A 93 -0.62 0.78 20.76
C GLN A 93 -1.99 0.26 20.29
N LYS A 94 -3.04 0.70 20.99
CA LYS A 94 -4.40 0.45 20.52
C LYS A 94 -4.65 1.24 19.24
N ALA A 95 -5.21 0.57 18.23
CA ALA A 95 -5.68 1.25 17.02
C ALA A 95 -6.58 2.45 17.36
N PRO A 96 -6.41 3.60 16.70
CA PRO A 96 -7.28 4.75 16.90
C PRO A 96 -8.74 4.39 16.63
N ALA A 97 -9.65 4.84 17.48
CA ALA A 97 -11.09 4.62 17.28
C ALA A 97 -11.64 5.33 16.03
N ASN A 98 -10.91 6.33 15.52
CA ASN A 98 -11.24 7.05 14.30
C ASN A 98 -9.96 7.21 13.46
N LEU A 99 -9.98 6.65 12.27
CA LEU A 99 -8.90 6.70 11.29
C LEU A 99 -9.03 7.86 10.30
N ASP A 100 -10.07 8.69 10.40
CA ASP A 100 -10.23 9.83 9.49
C ASP A 100 -9.05 10.80 9.58
N ALA A 101 -8.66 11.34 8.43
CA ALA A 101 -7.92 12.59 8.39
C ALA A 101 -8.79 13.75 8.89
N PRO A 102 -8.22 14.91 9.23
CA PRO A 102 -9.01 16.09 9.59
C PRO A 102 -10.08 16.39 8.53
N LEU A 103 -11.34 16.45 8.97
CA LEU A 103 -12.44 16.71 8.05
C LEU A 103 -12.40 18.18 7.60
N PRO A 104 -12.81 18.47 6.33
CA PRO A 104 -12.85 19.84 5.82
C PRO A 104 -13.73 20.76 6.66
N ALA A 105 -13.27 21.97 6.95
CA ALA A 105 -13.99 22.94 7.77
C ALA A 105 -15.28 23.47 7.11
N ASP A 106 -15.43 23.30 5.79
CA ASP A 106 -16.63 23.70 5.04
C ASP A 106 -17.86 22.81 5.32
N GLY A 107 -17.69 21.75 6.11
CA GLY A 107 -18.77 20.84 6.50
C GLY A 107 -19.32 19.97 5.37
N ARG A 108 -18.66 19.95 4.22
CA ARG A 108 -19.09 19.11 3.09
C ARG A 108 -18.79 17.62 3.31
N VAL A 109 -17.83 17.29 4.17
CA VAL A 109 -17.56 15.93 4.65
C VAL A 109 -17.87 15.89 6.13
N GLN A 110 -18.68 14.93 6.56
CA GLN A 110 -19.08 14.76 7.96
C GLN A 110 -19.05 13.30 8.35
N ARG A 111 -18.59 13.02 9.57
CA ARG A 111 -18.77 11.71 10.23
C ARG A 111 -19.98 11.79 11.16
N ARG A 112 -20.91 10.84 11.01
CA ARG A 112 -22.11 10.68 11.86
C ARG A 112 -22.13 9.24 12.39
N GLY A 113 -21.63 9.05 13.60
CA GLY A 113 -21.29 7.71 14.10
C GLY A 113 -20.27 7.05 13.18
N GLU A 114 -20.56 5.87 12.69
CA GLU A 114 -19.68 5.13 11.77
C GLU A 114 -19.84 5.55 10.29
N THR A 115 -20.83 6.39 9.98
CA THR A 115 -21.19 6.75 8.62
C THR A 115 -20.46 8.00 8.16
N LEU A 116 -19.83 7.98 6.98
CA LEU A 116 -19.32 9.15 6.28
C LEU A 116 -20.39 9.73 5.35
N VAL A 117 -20.58 11.04 5.40
CA VAL A 117 -21.52 11.76 4.54
C VAL A 117 -20.79 12.84 3.77
N PHE A 118 -20.86 12.78 2.45
CA PHE A 118 -20.27 13.74 1.53
C PHE A 118 -21.37 14.56 0.85
N ARG A 119 -21.19 15.88 0.78
CA ARG A 119 -22.10 16.80 0.10
C ARG A 119 -21.43 17.39 -1.12
N PRO A 120 -21.64 16.81 -2.32
CA PRO A 120 -21.17 17.39 -3.56
C PRO A 120 -21.75 18.78 -3.80
N ALA A 121 -21.11 19.58 -4.66
CA ALA A 121 -21.65 20.88 -5.04
C ALA A 121 -23.01 20.76 -5.76
N GLN A 122 -23.21 19.65 -6.45
CA GLN A 122 -24.44 19.34 -7.19
C GLN A 122 -24.90 17.91 -6.88
N GLY A 123 -26.22 17.71 -6.86
CA GLY A 123 -26.80 16.38 -6.62
C GLY A 123 -26.98 16.00 -5.15
N PRO A 124 -27.37 14.75 -4.89
CA PRO A 124 -27.66 14.28 -3.55
C PRO A 124 -26.37 14.02 -2.74
N ALA A 125 -26.50 14.02 -1.43
CA ALA A 125 -25.41 13.60 -0.55
C ALA A 125 -25.06 12.12 -0.80
N VAL A 126 -23.76 11.82 -0.81
CA VAL A 126 -23.24 10.45 -0.85
C VAL A 126 -23.00 9.98 0.57
N THR A 127 -23.57 8.83 0.90
CA THR A 127 -23.46 8.24 2.24
C THR A 127 -22.73 6.90 2.15
N LEU A 128 -21.65 6.76 2.91
CA LEU A 128 -20.89 5.52 3.05
C LEU A 128 -21.13 4.97 4.47
N ARG A 129 -21.75 3.81 4.53
CA ARG A 129 -22.02 3.09 5.78
C ARG A 129 -21.15 1.84 5.82
N PRO A 130 -20.44 1.57 6.91
CA PRO A 130 -19.79 0.30 7.12
C PRO A 130 -20.77 -0.86 6.98
N VAL A 131 -20.28 -1.96 6.46
CA VAL A 131 -21.01 -3.22 6.44
C VAL A 131 -20.27 -4.14 7.39
N PRO A 132 -20.83 -4.45 8.58
CA PRO A 132 -20.20 -5.39 9.49
C PRO A 132 -20.36 -6.82 8.97
N SER A 133 -19.39 -7.69 9.26
CA SER A 133 -19.50 -9.12 9.02
C SER A 133 -20.74 -9.67 9.71
N SER A 134 -21.52 -10.44 8.98
CA SER A 134 -22.66 -11.15 9.56
C SER A 134 -22.13 -12.40 10.27
N PRO A 135 -22.49 -12.66 11.55
CA PRO A 135 -22.12 -13.89 12.23
C PRO A 135 -22.61 -15.16 11.53
N ASP A 136 -23.71 -15.03 10.74
CA ASP A 136 -24.35 -16.12 10.00
C ASP A 136 -24.19 -15.95 8.48
N GLY A 137 -23.44 -14.95 8.01
CA GLY A 137 -23.18 -14.66 6.60
C GLY A 137 -21.90 -15.34 6.09
N PRO A 138 -21.66 -15.31 4.77
CA PRO A 138 -20.36 -15.69 4.26
C PRO A 138 -19.28 -14.80 4.88
N GLU A 139 -18.20 -15.40 5.36
CA GLU A 139 -17.00 -14.67 5.78
C GLU A 139 -16.54 -13.77 4.62
N GLY A 140 -16.09 -12.57 4.90
CA GLY A 140 -15.51 -11.72 3.88
C GLY A 140 -16.35 -10.53 3.40
N ASN A 141 -17.33 -10.07 4.18
CA ASN A 141 -18.17 -8.92 3.80
C ASN A 141 -17.98 -7.66 4.68
N ASP A 142 -16.94 -7.63 5.50
CA ASP A 142 -16.66 -6.43 6.30
C ASP A 142 -16.17 -5.30 5.38
N ILE A 143 -16.87 -4.16 5.42
CA ILE A 143 -16.47 -2.97 4.70
C ILE A 143 -16.38 -1.79 5.67
N GLY A 144 -15.17 -1.28 5.84
CA GLY A 144 -14.87 -0.07 6.60
C GLY A 144 -14.58 1.12 5.70
N TYR A 145 -14.84 2.34 6.19
CA TYR A 145 -14.54 3.58 5.46
C TYR A 145 -13.87 4.59 6.36
N ALA A 146 -12.72 5.11 5.94
CA ALA A 146 -12.03 6.22 6.58
C ALA A 146 -11.79 7.36 5.58
N TYR A 147 -12.10 8.59 5.96
CA TYR A 147 -11.77 9.76 5.15
C TYR A 147 -10.24 9.94 5.14
N TRP A 148 -9.64 9.80 3.98
CA TRP A 148 -8.20 9.95 3.85
C TRP A 148 -7.78 11.38 3.57
N GLY A 149 -8.57 12.14 2.79
CA GLY A 149 -8.25 13.51 2.46
C GLY A 149 -8.93 14.01 1.20
N SER A 150 -8.37 15.08 0.63
CA SER A 150 -8.85 15.69 -0.61
C SER A 150 -7.71 15.90 -1.58
N LEU A 151 -8.03 15.80 -2.86
CA LEU A 151 -7.20 16.19 -4.00
C LEU A 151 -7.86 17.39 -4.70
N PRO A 152 -7.67 18.64 -4.20
CA PRO A 152 -8.44 19.79 -4.65
C PRO A 152 -8.26 20.09 -6.14
N ALA A 153 -7.03 19.93 -6.68
CA ALA A 153 -6.75 20.17 -8.10
C ALA A 153 -7.47 19.18 -9.03
N ALA A 154 -7.80 17.97 -8.55
CA ALA A 154 -8.60 16.97 -9.25
C ALA A 154 -10.08 17.00 -8.85
N HIS A 155 -10.48 17.88 -7.93
CA HIS A 155 -11.83 17.91 -7.35
C HIS A 155 -12.30 16.57 -6.76
N GLN A 156 -11.42 15.82 -6.12
CA GLN A 156 -11.73 14.51 -5.54
C GLN A 156 -11.60 14.53 -4.01
N TRP A 157 -12.56 13.88 -3.33
CA TRP A 157 -12.34 13.36 -1.99
C TRP A 157 -11.78 11.94 -2.10
N VAL A 158 -10.93 11.58 -1.17
CA VAL A 158 -10.30 10.26 -1.10
C VAL A 158 -10.75 9.56 0.16
N VAL A 159 -11.23 8.34 0.01
CA VAL A 159 -11.68 7.49 1.11
C VAL A 159 -10.86 6.20 1.06
N ASP A 160 -10.28 5.84 2.18
CA ASP A 160 -9.67 4.53 2.39
C ASP A 160 -10.78 3.52 2.68
N VAL A 161 -10.76 2.40 1.99
CA VAL A 161 -11.76 1.34 2.11
C VAL A 161 -11.05 0.10 2.60
N THR A 162 -11.48 -0.40 3.74
CA THR A 162 -11.00 -1.67 4.29
C THR A 162 -12.02 -2.74 3.95
N THR A 163 -11.57 -3.84 3.34
CA THR A 163 -12.38 -5.03 3.08
C THR A 163 -11.59 -6.27 3.48
N ASP A 164 -12.27 -7.40 3.64
CA ASP A 164 -11.61 -8.68 3.91
C ASP A 164 -10.77 -9.17 2.72
N GLU A 165 -11.09 -8.70 1.49
CA GLU A 165 -10.33 -8.99 0.28
C GLU A 165 -9.06 -8.13 0.16
N GLY A 166 -8.89 -7.15 1.05
CA GLY A 166 -7.74 -6.24 1.07
C GLY A 166 -8.13 -4.77 1.01
N PRO A 167 -7.16 -3.88 1.03
CA PRO A 167 -7.37 -2.44 1.02
C PRO A 167 -7.72 -1.94 -0.40
N ALA A 168 -8.74 -1.10 -0.49
CA ALA A 168 -9.13 -0.39 -1.70
C ALA A 168 -9.20 1.13 -1.45
N VAL A 169 -9.39 1.91 -2.49
CA VAL A 169 -9.55 3.37 -2.39
C VAL A 169 -10.74 3.80 -3.22
N LEU A 170 -11.57 4.64 -2.63
CA LEU A 170 -12.70 5.25 -3.31
C LEU A 170 -12.45 6.74 -3.51
N LEU A 171 -12.53 7.19 -4.76
CA LEU A 171 -12.60 8.60 -5.11
C LEU A 171 -14.05 9.05 -5.23
N LEU A 172 -14.34 10.25 -4.73
CA LEU A 172 -15.65 10.89 -4.86
C LEU A 172 -15.46 12.29 -5.47
N ASP A 173 -16.05 12.52 -6.64
CA ASP A 173 -16.00 13.85 -7.27
C ASP A 173 -16.73 14.88 -6.42
N GLN A 174 -16.04 15.95 -6.06
CA GLN A 174 -16.55 17.00 -5.15
C GLN A 174 -17.68 17.84 -5.76
N ARG A 175 -17.85 17.78 -7.08
CA ARG A 175 -18.88 18.53 -7.81
C ARG A 175 -20.16 17.71 -7.91
N THR A 176 -20.07 16.42 -8.21
CA THR A 176 -21.20 15.56 -8.59
C THR A 176 -21.45 14.36 -7.67
N GLY A 177 -20.48 14.00 -6.83
CA GLY A 177 -20.53 12.81 -5.97
C GLY A 177 -20.32 11.48 -6.73
N ARG A 178 -19.91 11.54 -7.99
CA ARG A 178 -19.59 10.32 -8.76
C ARG A 178 -18.42 9.59 -8.13
N ARG A 179 -18.52 8.24 -8.14
CA ARG A 179 -17.56 7.34 -7.53
C ARG A 179 -16.61 6.78 -8.57
N THR A 180 -15.36 6.58 -8.16
CA THR A 180 -14.35 5.82 -8.91
C THR A 180 -13.58 4.97 -7.91
N ASP A 181 -13.61 3.66 -8.12
CA ASP A 181 -12.86 2.72 -7.30
C ASP A 181 -11.45 2.57 -7.86
N LEU A 182 -10.45 2.59 -6.97
CA LEU A 182 -9.05 2.36 -7.27
C LEU A 182 -8.57 1.17 -6.44
N LEU A 183 -7.73 0.33 -7.02
CA LEU A 183 -7.10 -0.76 -6.27
C LEU A 183 -6.08 -0.27 -5.26
N GLY A 184 -5.42 0.86 -5.53
CA GLY A 184 -4.32 1.32 -4.70
C GLY A 184 -4.29 2.81 -4.41
N ALA A 185 -3.23 3.21 -3.71
CA ALA A 185 -3.00 4.57 -3.27
C ALA A 185 -2.86 5.56 -4.43
N PRO A 186 -3.62 6.67 -4.46
CA PRO A 186 -3.53 7.67 -5.50
C PRO A 186 -2.41 8.68 -5.24
N ALA A 187 -1.63 8.98 -6.26
CA ALA A 187 -0.68 10.09 -6.30
C ALA A 187 -1.08 11.04 -7.43
N LEU A 188 -1.41 12.30 -7.10
CA LEU A 188 -1.83 13.31 -8.07
C LEU A 188 -0.62 14.05 -8.63
N SER A 189 -0.56 14.23 -9.96
CA SER A 189 0.48 15.05 -10.59
C SER A 189 0.40 16.51 -10.17
N PRO A 190 1.54 17.24 -10.12
CA PRO A 190 1.57 18.64 -9.67
C PRO A 190 0.70 19.58 -10.51
N ASP A 191 0.48 19.25 -11.78
CA ASP A 191 -0.41 20.00 -12.67
C ASP A 191 -1.90 19.60 -12.55
N GLY A 192 -2.20 18.62 -11.68
CA GLY A 192 -3.55 18.13 -11.43
C GLY A 192 -4.21 17.38 -12.58
N ARG A 193 -3.46 16.99 -13.62
CA ARG A 193 -4.03 16.37 -14.84
C ARG A 193 -4.05 14.85 -14.79
N TYR A 194 -3.12 14.25 -14.05
CA TYR A 194 -2.96 12.81 -13.96
C TYR A 194 -2.94 12.33 -12.51
N LEU A 195 -3.47 11.16 -12.32
CA LEU A 195 -3.45 10.45 -11.05
C LEU A 195 -2.87 9.05 -11.32
N LEU A 196 -1.77 8.73 -10.64
CA LEU A 196 -1.19 7.40 -10.63
C LEU A 196 -1.71 6.64 -9.41
N SER A 197 -2.40 5.53 -9.62
CA SER A 197 -2.79 4.59 -8.57
C SER A 197 -1.75 3.48 -8.50
N VAL A 198 -1.29 3.15 -7.31
CA VAL A 198 -0.30 2.10 -7.08
C VAL A 198 -0.81 1.13 -6.02
N CYS A 199 -0.77 -0.16 -6.35
CA CYS A 199 -1.13 -1.25 -5.46
C CYS A 199 0.01 -2.26 -5.43
N GLU A 200 0.44 -2.66 -4.24
CA GLU A 200 1.48 -3.64 -4.04
C GLU A 200 1.01 -4.68 -3.02
N ASP A 201 1.03 -5.94 -3.43
CA ASP A 201 0.75 -7.09 -2.58
C ASP A 201 1.62 -8.29 -3.00
N VAL A 202 2.92 -8.05 -3.08
CA VAL A 202 3.89 -9.10 -3.45
C VAL A 202 4.13 -10.11 -2.33
N ALA A 203 3.69 -9.81 -1.11
CA ALA A 203 3.85 -10.69 0.04
C ALA A 203 2.72 -11.71 0.18
N SER A 204 1.46 -11.27 0.10
CA SER A 204 0.29 -12.14 0.30
C SER A 204 -0.30 -12.64 -1.03
N GLY A 205 -0.22 -11.84 -2.09
CA GLY A 205 -0.81 -12.18 -3.39
C GLY A 205 -2.34 -12.20 -3.39
N GLY A 206 -2.97 -11.68 -2.33
CA GLY A 206 -4.43 -11.59 -2.20
C GLY A 206 -5.05 -10.51 -3.09
N THR A 207 -4.26 -9.45 -3.34
CA THR A 207 -4.67 -8.32 -4.17
C THR A 207 -3.74 -8.20 -5.39
N PRO A 208 -4.22 -7.77 -6.57
CA PRO A 208 -3.35 -7.53 -7.71
C PRO A 208 -2.26 -6.50 -7.41
N THR A 209 -1.02 -6.83 -7.74
CA THR A 209 0.08 -5.86 -7.73
C THR A 209 0.10 -5.15 -9.08
N GLU A 210 -0.21 -3.84 -9.09
CA GLU A 210 -0.35 -3.07 -10.33
C GLU A 210 -0.09 -1.59 -10.19
N MET A 211 0.10 -0.93 -11.34
CA MET A 211 0.06 0.52 -11.51
C MET A 211 -0.99 0.89 -12.56
N SER A 212 -1.76 1.95 -12.27
CA SER A 212 -2.78 2.45 -13.18
C SER A 212 -2.70 3.98 -13.27
N LEU A 213 -2.60 4.52 -14.48
CA LEU A 213 -2.62 5.96 -14.72
C LEU A 213 -4.00 6.40 -15.18
N TYR A 214 -4.54 7.42 -14.53
CA TYR A 214 -5.81 8.03 -14.87
C TYR A 214 -5.61 9.49 -15.28
N ARG A 215 -6.40 9.95 -16.24
CA ARG A 215 -6.60 11.37 -16.55
C ARG A 215 -7.77 11.91 -15.74
N VAL A 216 -7.59 13.05 -15.05
CA VAL A 216 -8.56 13.60 -14.10
C VAL A 216 -9.11 14.97 -14.54
N ASP A 217 -9.39 15.10 -15.82
CA ASP A 217 -9.97 16.33 -16.42
C ASP A 217 -11.51 16.41 -16.35
N GLY A 218 -12.16 15.38 -15.81
CA GLY A 218 -13.60 15.25 -15.69
C GLY A 218 -14.05 14.82 -14.28
N PRO A 219 -15.36 14.61 -14.08
CA PRO A 219 -15.91 14.14 -12.81
C PRO A 219 -15.63 12.66 -12.52
N ILE A 220 -15.24 11.91 -13.54
CA ILE A 220 -14.81 10.52 -13.43
C ILE A 220 -13.42 10.44 -14.02
N PRO A 221 -12.42 10.02 -13.22
CA PRO A 221 -11.09 9.70 -13.72
C PRO A 221 -11.16 8.67 -14.85
N GLN A 222 -10.45 8.93 -15.95
CA GLN A 222 -10.42 8.05 -17.11
C GLN A 222 -9.12 7.27 -17.13
N LEU A 223 -9.19 5.94 -17.15
CA LEU A 223 -8.02 5.09 -17.26
C LEU A 223 -7.29 5.36 -18.59
N VAL A 224 -6.01 5.72 -18.50
CA VAL A 224 -5.12 5.92 -19.65
C VAL A 224 -4.38 4.63 -19.97
N TRP A 225 -3.83 3.99 -18.93
CA TRP A 225 -3.21 2.67 -19.02
C TRP A 225 -3.16 2.02 -17.65
N ASN A 226 -3.04 0.70 -17.65
CA ASN A 226 -2.68 -0.09 -16.49
C ASN A 226 -1.52 -1.04 -16.79
N ARG A 227 -0.87 -1.52 -15.75
CA ARG A 227 0.17 -2.52 -15.80
C ARG A 227 0.14 -3.40 -14.58
N ALA A 228 -0.24 -4.66 -14.78
CA ALA A 228 -0.03 -5.71 -13.78
C ALA A 228 1.46 -6.00 -13.64
N LEU A 229 1.93 -6.18 -12.42
CA LEU A 229 3.29 -6.45 -12.03
C LEU A 229 3.36 -7.86 -11.39
N GLY A 230 4.56 -8.42 -11.31
CA GLY A 230 4.73 -9.78 -10.79
C GLY A 230 5.35 -9.79 -9.39
N ASP A 231 6.66 -10.03 -9.35
CA ASP A 231 7.48 -10.23 -8.15
C ASP A 231 7.95 -8.92 -7.49
N TRP A 232 7.51 -7.79 -7.98
CA TRP A 232 7.76 -6.47 -7.42
C TRP A 232 6.59 -5.52 -7.69
N GLY A 233 6.43 -4.50 -6.86
CA GLY A 233 5.40 -3.47 -7.05
C GLY A 233 5.67 -2.19 -6.29
N PRO A 234 5.11 -1.06 -6.74
CA PRO A 234 5.24 0.20 -6.04
C PRO A 234 4.27 0.26 -4.86
N ARG A 235 4.86 0.36 -3.66
CA ARG A 235 4.12 0.64 -2.42
C ARG A 235 3.71 2.10 -2.32
N TYR A 236 4.59 3.02 -2.81
CA TYR A 236 4.34 4.46 -2.80
C TYR A 236 4.80 5.09 -4.11
N ALA A 237 4.12 6.16 -4.50
CA ALA A 237 4.46 6.98 -5.65
C ALA A 237 4.45 8.46 -5.27
N ARG A 238 5.43 9.23 -5.73
CA ARG A 238 5.49 10.69 -5.55
C ARG A 238 5.93 11.36 -6.83
N TRP A 239 5.16 12.30 -7.29
CA TRP A 239 5.48 13.05 -8.49
C TRP A 239 6.60 14.06 -8.21
N ARG A 240 7.58 14.09 -9.10
CA ARG A 240 8.61 15.13 -9.16
C ARG A 240 8.14 16.32 -9.99
N ASP A 241 7.53 16.02 -11.12
CA ASP A 241 6.94 16.98 -12.05
C ASP A 241 5.81 16.30 -12.86
N ALA A 242 5.29 16.95 -13.90
CA ALA A 242 4.17 16.42 -14.68
C ALA A 242 4.47 15.11 -15.45
N ARG A 243 5.75 14.66 -15.50
CA ARG A 243 6.17 13.49 -16.27
C ARG A 243 7.00 12.49 -15.46
N HIS A 244 7.55 12.87 -14.36
CA HIS A 244 8.44 12.02 -13.57
C HIS A 244 7.84 11.70 -12.21
N VAL A 245 7.79 10.42 -11.91
CA VAL A 245 7.30 9.87 -10.63
C VAL A 245 8.41 9.06 -9.99
N VAL A 246 8.72 9.35 -8.74
CA VAL A 246 9.61 8.50 -7.95
C VAL A 246 8.77 7.47 -7.20
N LEU A 247 9.11 6.22 -7.38
CA LEU A 247 8.45 5.05 -6.80
C LEU A 247 9.30 4.46 -5.68
N ALA A 248 8.66 4.05 -4.59
CA ALA A 248 9.24 3.16 -3.59
C ALA A 248 8.71 1.75 -3.87
N LEU A 249 9.60 0.84 -4.23
CA LEU A 249 9.29 -0.50 -4.75
C LEU A 249 9.54 -1.55 -3.69
N ALA A 250 8.55 -2.40 -3.43
CA ALA A 250 8.69 -3.62 -2.68
C ALA A 250 8.97 -4.79 -3.65
N HIS A 251 9.69 -5.79 -3.17
CA HIS A 251 10.05 -6.98 -3.93
C HIS A 251 9.67 -8.23 -3.15
N ALA A 252 9.17 -9.25 -3.85
CA ALA A 252 8.94 -10.55 -3.24
C ALA A 252 10.27 -11.11 -2.69
N ALA A 253 10.23 -11.69 -1.52
CA ALA A 253 11.40 -12.33 -0.93
C ALA A 253 11.77 -13.58 -1.73
N PRO A 254 13.04 -13.78 -2.08
CA PRO A 254 13.47 -14.95 -2.86
C PRO A 254 13.16 -16.30 -2.21
N SER A 255 13.02 -16.34 -0.89
CA SER A 255 12.80 -17.56 -0.09
C SER A 255 11.38 -17.71 0.45
N GLY A 256 10.49 -16.76 0.23
CA GLY A 256 9.17 -16.75 0.89
C GLY A 256 9.20 -16.46 2.38
N ASP A 257 10.37 -16.43 3.02
CA ASP A 257 10.53 -16.16 4.44
C ASP A 257 10.67 -14.66 4.71
N VAL A 258 9.56 -13.94 4.68
CA VAL A 258 9.52 -12.62 5.32
C VAL A 258 9.26 -12.86 6.80
N ALA A 259 10.20 -12.49 7.66
CA ALA A 259 9.97 -12.56 9.11
C ALA A 259 8.68 -11.79 9.43
N GLU A 260 7.78 -12.44 10.16
CA GLU A 260 6.48 -11.86 10.55
C GLU A 260 6.70 -10.50 11.21
N GLY A 261 6.11 -9.44 10.64
CA GLY A 261 6.28 -8.05 11.12
C GLY A 261 7.50 -7.29 10.56
N ALA A 262 8.39 -7.90 9.79
CA ALA A 262 9.43 -7.17 9.07
C ALA A 262 8.87 -6.68 7.73
N GLY A 263 8.73 -5.35 7.57
CA GLY A 263 8.34 -4.78 6.26
C GLY A 263 9.33 -5.18 5.18
N LEU A 264 8.84 -5.41 3.96
CA LEU A 264 9.68 -5.70 2.80
C LEU A 264 10.69 -4.56 2.57
N PRO A 265 11.95 -4.88 2.24
CA PRO A 265 12.94 -3.87 1.91
C PRO A 265 12.49 -3.11 0.65
N LEU A 266 12.62 -1.77 0.70
CA LEU A 266 12.22 -0.92 -0.43
C LEU A 266 13.45 -0.53 -1.26
N THR A 267 13.31 -0.63 -2.57
CA THR A 267 14.19 0.01 -3.55
C THR A 267 13.49 1.21 -4.17
N TYR A 268 14.21 2.03 -4.92
CA TYR A 268 13.66 3.27 -5.46
C TYR A 268 13.95 3.38 -6.95
N ALA A 269 12.93 3.75 -7.72
CA ALA A 269 13.06 4.01 -9.15
C ALA A 269 12.30 5.28 -9.54
N GLU A 270 12.76 5.93 -10.60
CA GLU A 270 12.05 7.02 -11.24
C GLU A 270 11.40 6.51 -12.52
N LEU A 271 10.11 6.74 -12.63
CA LEU A 271 9.29 6.42 -13.77
C LEU A 271 9.14 7.67 -14.65
N GLU A 272 9.54 7.60 -15.91
CA GLU A 272 9.29 8.64 -16.92
C GLU A 272 8.06 8.27 -17.74
N LEU A 273 7.05 9.13 -17.69
CA LEU A 273 5.85 9.02 -18.52
C LEU A 273 6.13 9.55 -19.93
N PRO A 274 5.54 8.95 -20.99
CA PRO A 274 5.66 9.47 -22.33
C PRO A 274 5.09 10.89 -22.42
N ALA A 275 5.64 11.72 -23.31
CA ALA A 275 5.06 13.02 -23.60
C ALA A 275 3.64 12.80 -24.13
N THR A 276 2.64 13.31 -23.41
CA THR A 276 1.26 13.33 -23.89
C THR A 276 1.17 14.25 -25.11
N ARG A 277 0.74 13.70 -26.23
CA ARG A 277 0.42 14.45 -27.45
C ARG A 277 -0.89 15.21 -27.30
#